data_a3d0d67b4858d1f643d643bf65e8ea36
#
_entry.id   a3d0d67b4858d1f643d643bf65e8ea36
#
_cell.length_a   1.000
_cell.length_b   1.000
_cell.length_c   1.000
_cell.angle_alpha   90.00
_cell.angle_beta   90.00
_cell.angle_gamma   90.00
#
_symmetry.space_group_name_H-M   'P 1'
#
loop_
_entity.id
_entity.type
_entity.pdbx_description
1 polymer ?
#
loop_
_entity_poly.entity_id
_entity_poly.type
_entity_poly.pdbx_seq_one_letter_code
_entity_poly.pdbx_strand_id
1 'polypeptide(L)'
;MQVLCFAGVGLILFLILFNISRRKPPAKDAAAKKDFTPVYITLADKPTNIMRGMDNLVAQSQKVDTAGQRWWWVPLVIFAGGMGLALIDGLLILFGYDSWIFSAGGVVIWIAAFAMALSLRKSRAQAFSPRYAETKQILYTLRDDLRPDTTFLGHLDLTGAMLPGKVAREAKDTRDRTTQYFRDEWLSLKAKLYDGNVLRISAIQRTKQRKSYWKRGSSGKMKMKAPKLKGSDQQLKVRIAVNPETYEIVPNTNFRQGINIGKFSVDQLNTEGGIIDFVASSPFEQVETEHILNILHSSYSLLKRKAA
;
A
#
# COMPACT_ATOMS: atom_id res chain seq x y z
N MET A 1 3.42 44.48 28.63
CA MET A 1 4.56 43.84 27.96
C MET A 1 4.50 42.28 27.98
N GLN A 2 4.11 41.65 29.08
CA GLN A 2 4.05 40.19 29.20
C GLN A 2 3.11 39.49 28.18
N VAL A 3 1.92 40.04 27.91
CA VAL A 3 0.92 39.45 27.01
C VAL A 3 1.39 39.41 25.58
N LEU A 4 2.11 40.43 25.09
CA LEU A 4 2.69 40.46 23.77
C LEU A 4 3.81 39.39 23.58
N CYS A 5 4.55 39.11 24.66
CA CYS A 5 5.57 38.03 24.65
C CYS A 5 4.90 36.63 24.52
N PHE A 6 3.80 36.39 25.22
CA PHE A 6 3.11 35.09 25.14
C PHE A 6 2.45 34.86 23.78
N ALA A 7 1.82 35.90 23.19
CA ALA A 7 1.28 35.82 21.84
C ALA A 7 2.37 35.56 20.78
N GLY A 8 3.51 36.23 20.91
CA GLY A 8 4.67 36.02 20.02
C GLY A 8 5.27 34.60 20.13
N VAL A 9 5.44 34.11 21.36
CA VAL A 9 5.95 32.73 21.58
C VAL A 9 4.95 31.70 21.09
N GLY A 10 3.66 31.88 21.26
CA GLY A 10 2.61 31.01 20.74
C GLY A 10 2.63 30.94 19.20
N LEU A 11 2.78 32.09 18.53
CA LEU A 11 2.87 32.16 17.07
C LEU A 11 4.14 31.49 16.56
N ILE A 12 5.27 31.71 17.19
CA ILE A 12 6.54 31.08 16.80
C ILE A 12 6.47 29.56 17.00
N LEU A 13 5.95 29.07 18.13
CA LEU A 13 5.74 27.65 18.37
C LEU A 13 4.78 27.03 17.35
N PHE A 14 3.70 27.72 17.02
CA PHE A 14 2.74 27.27 16.01
C PHE A 14 3.40 27.21 14.63
N LEU A 15 4.16 28.24 14.22
CA LEU A 15 4.87 28.25 12.96
C LEU A 15 5.96 27.17 12.89
N ILE A 16 6.66 26.91 13.98
CA ILE A 16 7.65 25.84 14.08
C ILE A 16 6.97 24.48 13.96
N LEU A 17 5.92 24.23 14.73
CA LEU A 17 5.16 22.97 14.69
C LEU A 17 4.45 22.77 13.34
N PHE A 18 3.92 23.84 12.74
CA PHE A 18 3.31 23.81 11.41
C PHE A 18 4.35 23.54 10.33
N ASN A 19 5.54 24.13 10.43
CA ASN A 19 6.65 23.90 9.51
C ASN A 19 7.25 22.48 9.67
N ILE A 20 7.37 21.98 10.90
CA ILE A 20 7.73 20.58 11.18
C ILE A 20 6.65 19.64 10.62
N SER A 21 5.39 20.01 10.75
CA SER A 21 4.25 19.27 10.19
C SER A 21 4.23 19.26 8.65
N ARG A 22 4.71 20.33 8.00
CA ARG A 22 4.83 20.43 6.53
C ARG A 22 6.10 19.80 5.97
N ARG A 23 7.14 19.62 6.78
CA ARG A 23 8.36 18.94 6.29
C ARG A 23 7.96 17.53 5.89
N LYS A 24 7.95 17.29 4.56
CA LYS A 24 7.89 15.92 4.04
C LYS A 24 9.04 15.15 4.70
N PRO A 25 8.81 13.95 5.25
CA PRO A 25 9.91 13.11 5.72
C PRO A 25 10.91 12.98 4.57
N PRO A 26 12.22 12.95 4.86
CA PRO A 26 13.23 12.81 3.83
C PRO A 26 12.91 11.61 2.95
N ALA A 27 13.02 11.77 1.64
CA ALA A 27 12.56 10.82 0.62
C ALA A 27 13.09 9.37 0.82
N LYS A 28 14.16 9.19 1.57
CA LYS A 28 14.73 7.86 1.91
C LYS A 28 13.87 7.07 2.91
N ASP A 29 13.09 7.74 3.76
CA ASP A 29 12.19 7.08 4.74
C ASP A 29 10.73 7.08 4.27
N ALA A 30 10.40 7.86 3.24
CA ALA A 30 9.04 7.97 2.71
C ALA A 30 8.56 6.69 2.00
N ALA A 31 9.47 5.87 1.50
CA ALA A 31 9.13 4.56 0.92
C ALA A 31 8.66 3.53 1.98
N ALA A 32 8.98 3.76 3.27
CA ALA A 32 8.68 2.81 4.35
C ALA A 32 7.36 3.07 5.09
N LYS A 33 6.65 4.18 4.81
CA LYS A 33 5.43 4.56 5.54
C LYS A 33 4.40 5.26 4.66
N LYS A 34 3.99 4.66 3.57
CA LYS A 34 2.62 4.85 3.12
C LYS A 34 1.79 3.87 3.92
N ASP A 35 1.15 4.35 5.00
CA ASP A 35 0.16 3.58 5.74
C ASP A 35 -1.05 3.41 4.82
N PHE A 36 -1.03 2.35 4.01
CA PHE A 36 -2.19 1.94 3.24
C PHE A 36 -3.23 1.37 4.20
N THR A 37 -4.50 1.61 3.90
CA THR A 37 -5.59 0.95 4.63
C THR A 37 -5.41 -0.56 4.52
N PRO A 38 -5.20 -1.28 5.63
CA PRO A 38 -5.06 -2.73 5.59
C PRO A 38 -6.41 -3.33 5.21
N VAL A 39 -6.51 -3.85 3.99
CA VAL A 39 -7.74 -4.42 3.46
C VAL A 39 -7.45 -5.84 2.99
N TYR A 40 -8.30 -6.77 3.39
CA TYR A 40 -8.35 -8.13 2.88
C TYR A 40 -9.69 -8.34 2.20
N ILE A 41 -9.67 -8.65 0.92
CA ILE A 41 -10.88 -8.82 0.11
C ILE A 41 -10.92 -10.27 -0.35
N THR A 42 -11.98 -10.98 0.01
CA THR A 42 -12.26 -12.30 -0.54
C THR A 42 -12.93 -12.14 -1.91
N LEU A 43 -12.35 -12.78 -2.91
CA LEU A 43 -12.87 -12.82 -4.27
C LEU A 43 -13.63 -14.14 -4.44
N ALA A 44 -14.91 -14.17 -4.01
CA ALA A 44 -15.74 -15.37 -4.04
C ALA A 44 -17.14 -15.03 -4.58
N ASP A 45 -17.20 -14.32 -5.72
CA ASP A 45 -18.45 -13.88 -6.34
C ASP A 45 -18.28 -13.71 -7.86
N LYS A 46 -19.39 -13.33 -8.51
CA LYS A 46 -19.38 -12.96 -9.92
C LYS A 46 -18.52 -11.71 -10.16
N PRO A 47 -17.83 -11.61 -11.32
CA PRO A 47 -16.95 -10.49 -11.63
C PRO A 47 -17.59 -9.11 -11.41
N THR A 48 -18.85 -8.97 -11.84
CA THR A 48 -19.62 -7.71 -11.72
C THR A 48 -19.85 -7.27 -10.28
N ASN A 49 -20.12 -8.23 -9.38
CA ASN A 49 -20.35 -7.94 -7.96
C ASN A 49 -19.05 -7.55 -7.25
N ILE A 50 -17.96 -8.27 -7.55
CA ILE A 50 -16.63 -7.95 -7.02
C ILE A 50 -16.22 -6.55 -7.45
N MET A 51 -16.36 -6.21 -8.74
CA MET A 51 -15.99 -4.90 -9.26
C MET A 51 -16.83 -3.79 -8.62
N ARG A 52 -18.15 -4.00 -8.46
CA ARG A 52 -19.02 -3.05 -7.76
C ARG A 52 -18.62 -2.87 -6.31
N GLY A 53 -18.26 -3.96 -5.62
CA GLY A 53 -17.73 -3.91 -4.25
C GLY A 53 -16.44 -3.09 -4.17
N MET A 54 -15.53 -3.31 -5.10
CA MET A 54 -14.28 -2.55 -5.21
C MET A 54 -14.56 -1.07 -5.49
N ASP A 55 -15.47 -0.72 -6.41
CA ASP A 55 -15.85 0.67 -6.70
C ASP A 55 -16.44 1.37 -5.48
N ASN A 56 -17.28 0.68 -4.72
CA ASN A 56 -17.85 1.22 -3.47
C ASN A 56 -16.78 1.54 -2.44
N LEU A 57 -15.74 0.70 -2.30
CA LEU A 57 -14.61 0.95 -1.41
C LEU A 57 -13.81 2.19 -1.85
N VAL A 58 -13.57 2.37 -3.15
CA VAL A 58 -12.92 3.57 -3.68
C VAL A 58 -13.77 4.81 -3.42
N ALA A 59 -15.08 4.75 -3.72
CA ALA A 59 -15.98 5.88 -3.48
C ALA A 59 -16.05 6.26 -1.98
N GLN A 60 -16.04 5.29 -1.08
CA GLN A 60 -15.98 5.53 0.36
C GLN A 60 -14.66 6.22 0.76
N SER A 61 -13.52 5.75 0.26
CA SER A 61 -12.23 6.35 0.55
C SER A 61 -12.11 7.78 0.02
N GLN A 62 -12.61 8.04 -1.19
CA GLN A 62 -12.63 9.38 -1.77
C GLN A 62 -13.51 10.36 -0.97
N LYS A 63 -14.66 9.89 -0.44
CA LYS A 63 -15.48 10.71 0.45
C LYS A 63 -14.74 11.12 1.72
N VAL A 64 -13.94 10.24 2.29
CA VAL A 64 -13.11 10.54 3.47
C VAL A 64 -12.03 11.57 3.11
N ASP A 65 -11.36 11.42 1.97
CA ASP A 65 -10.33 12.35 1.51
C ASP A 65 -10.90 13.74 1.21
N THR A 66 -12.04 13.82 0.53
CA THR A 66 -12.70 15.10 0.21
C THR A 66 -13.20 15.80 1.47
N ALA A 67 -13.73 15.07 2.45
CA ALA A 67 -14.11 15.64 3.75
C ALA A 67 -12.88 16.21 4.46
N GLY A 68 -11.76 15.48 4.53
CA GLY A 68 -10.52 15.97 5.12
C GLY A 68 -9.95 17.20 4.42
N GLN A 69 -10.07 17.27 3.08
CA GLN A 69 -9.62 18.42 2.30
C GLN A 69 -10.52 19.65 2.48
N ARG A 70 -11.83 19.45 2.60
CA ARG A 70 -12.80 20.52 2.79
C ARG A 70 -12.65 21.23 4.14
N TRP A 71 -12.25 20.50 5.19
CA TRP A 71 -12.18 21.02 6.56
C TRP A 71 -10.76 21.41 7.00
N TRP A 72 -9.76 21.41 6.11
CA TRP A 72 -8.36 21.70 6.46
C TRP A 72 -8.14 23.13 7.01
N TRP A 73 -9.00 24.08 6.64
CA TRP A 73 -8.93 25.49 7.06
C TRP A 73 -9.56 25.73 8.44
N VAL A 74 -10.43 24.82 8.91
CA VAL A 74 -11.14 24.97 10.20
C VAL A 74 -10.18 25.12 11.39
N PRO A 75 -9.13 24.32 11.55
CA PRO A 75 -8.15 24.55 12.61
C PRO A 75 -7.48 25.93 12.54
N LEU A 76 -7.32 26.50 11.34
CA LEU A 76 -6.76 27.84 11.16
C LEU A 76 -7.70 28.92 11.65
N VAL A 77 -9.00 28.80 11.36
CA VAL A 77 -10.01 29.76 11.85
C VAL A 77 -10.16 29.69 13.37
N ILE A 78 -10.18 28.47 13.93
CA ILE A 78 -10.23 28.28 15.38
C ILE A 78 -8.98 28.89 16.05
N PHE A 79 -7.80 28.68 15.46
CA PHE A 79 -6.56 29.29 15.95
C PHE A 79 -6.57 30.79 15.89
N ALA A 80 -7.07 31.40 14.80
CA ALA A 80 -7.21 32.85 14.65
C ALA A 80 -8.20 33.42 15.66
N GLY A 81 -9.29 32.70 15.94
CA GLY A 81 -10.23 33.08 17.02
C GLY A 81 -9.58 33.12 18.40
N GLY A 82 -8.78 32.12 18.74
CA GLY A 82 -8.00 32.09 19.98
C GLY A 82 -7.00 33.26 20.10
N MET A 83 -6.35 33.64 18.97
CA MET A 83 -5.50 34.84 18.93
C MET A 83 -6.30 36.12 19.14
N GLY A 84 -7.49 36.20 18.54
CA GLY A 84 -8.38 37.36 18.72
C GLY A 84 -8.74 37.57 20.19
N LEU A 85 -9.06 36.51 20.93
CA LEU A 85 -9.33 36.60 22.38
C LEU A 85 -8.13 37.06 23.17
N ALA A 86 -6.93 36.60 22.86
CA ALA A 86 -5.70 37.03 23.53
C ALA A 86 -5.38 38.52 23.25
N LEU A 87 -5.71 39.03 22.06
CA LEU A 87 -5.55 40.45 21.72
C LEU A 87 -6.56 41.33 22.48
N ILE A 88 -7.81 40.87 22.63
CA ILE A 88 -8.83 41.57 23.40
C ILE A 88 -8.37 41.70 24.88
N ASP A 89 -7.84 40.62 25.46
CA ASP A 89 -7.31 40.63 26.83
C ASP A 89 -6.16 41.64 26.97
N GLY A 90 -5.24 41.67 25.98
CA GLY A 90 -4.14 42.63 25.94
C GLY A 90 -4.63 44.09 25.87
N LEU A 91 -5.71 44.36 25.11
CA LEU A 91 -6.32 45.68 25.06
C LEU A 91 -6.99 46.05 26.39
N LEU A 92 -7.72 45.14 27.04
CA LEU A 92 -8.35 45.38 28.33
C LEU A 92 -7.33 45.75 29.43
N ILE A 93 -6.18 45.07 29.45
CA ILE A 93 -5.07 45.36 30.34
C ILE A 93 -4.53 46.81 30.12
N LEU A 94 -4.45 47.27 28.86
CA LEU A 94 -4.05 48.63 28.50
C LEU A 94 -5.02 49.68 29.04
N PHE A 95 -6.31 49.34 29.21
CA PHE A 95 -7.33 50.19 29.80
C PHE A 95 -7.46 50.01 31.32
N GLY A 96 -6.54 49.28 31.97
CA GLY A 96 -6.51 49.11 33.41
C GLY A 96 -7.42 48.00 33.97
N TYR A 97 -7.96 47.14 33.12
CA TYR A 97 -8.73 45.97 33.53
C TYR A 97 -7.83 44.74 33.63
N ASP A 98 -7.68 44.20 34.84
CA ASP A 98 -6.97 42.94 35.06
C ASP A 98 -7.91 41.76 34.75
N SER A 99 -7.79 41.24 33.56
CA SER A 99 -8.54 40.08 33.11
C SER A 99 -7.59 39.05 32.51
N TRP A 100 -7.62 37.83 33.04
CA TRP A 100 -6.84 36.68 32.50
C TRP A 100 -7.75 35.66 31.83
N ILE A 101 -9.06 35.85 31.89
CA ILE A 101 -10.07 34.86 31.44
C ILE A 101 -10.01 34.68 29.94
N PHE A 102 -9.85 35.75 29.16
CA PHE A 102 -9.78 35.67 27.69
C PHE A 102 -8.48 35.01 27.20
N SER A 103 -7.37 35.26 27.89
CA SER A 103 -6.10 34.60 27.60
C SER A 103 -6.16 33.09 27.88
N ALA A 104 -6.75 32.69 29.02
CA ALA A 104 -6.95 31.27 29.35
C ALA A 104 -7.87 30.58 28.33
N GLY A 105 -8.99 31.23 27.93
CA GLY A 105 -9.88 30.76 26.89
C GLY A 105 -9.17 30.59 25.55
N GLY A 106 -8.32 31.55 25.17
CA GLY A 106 -7.49 31.47 23.96
C GLY A 106 -6.56 30.26 23.94
N VAL A 107 -5.92 29.94 25.06
CA VAL A 107 -5.04 28.74 25.17
C VAL A 107 -5.84 27.44 24.98
N VAL A 108 -7.02 27.32 25.59
CA VAL A 108 -7.89 26.14 25.40
C VAL A 108 -8.29 25.97 23.94
N ILE A 109 -8.66 27.07 23.29
CA ILE A 109 -9.01 27.06 21.85
C ILE A 109 -7.79 26.63 20.97
N TRP A 110 -6.59 27.05 21.31
CA TRP A 110 -5.38 26.63 20.60
C TRP A 110 -5.12 25.13 20.73
N ILE A 111 -5.27 24.58 21.94
CA ILE A 111 -5.14 23.14 22.17
C ILE A 111 -6.18 22.37 21.35
N ALA A 112 -7.43 22.83 21.32
CA ALA A 112 -8.49 22.23 20.53
C ALA A 112 -8.19 22.29 19.02
N ALA A 113 -7.72 23.44 18.51
CA ALA A 113 -7.32 23.62 17.12
C ALA A 113 -6.18 22.66 16.74
N PHE A 114 -5.20 22.50 17.62
CA PHE A 114 -4.08 21.58 17.41
C PHE A 114 -4.52 20.10 17.41
N ALA A 115 -5.34 19.70 18.36
CA ALA A 115 -5.90 18.34 18.42
C ALA A 115 -6.73 18.02 17.15
N MET A 116 -7.54 18.99 16.69
CA MET A 116 -8.29 18.85 15.45
C MET A 116 -7.37 18.74 14.23
N ALA A 117 -6.31 19.55 14.15
CA ALA A 117 -5.33 19.46 13.06
C ALA A 117 -4.62 18.10 13.02
N LEU A 118 -4.30 17.50 14.17
CA LEU A 118 -3.73 16.16 14.27
C LEU A 118 -4.73 15.09 13.83
N SER A 119 -6.01 15.20 14.22
CA SER A 119 -7.05 14.24 13.82
C SER A 119 -7.32 14.28 12.31
N LEU A 120 -7.39 15.47 11.71
CA LEU A 120 -7.53 15.66 10.27
C LEU A 120 -6.31 15.13 9.49
N ARG A 121 -5.11 15.22 10.07
CA ARG A 121 -3.90 14.63 9.46
C ARG A 121 -3.97 13.11 9.43
N LYS A 122 -4.50 12.48 10.47
CA LYS A 122 -4.61 11.02 10.56
C LYS A 122 -5.60 10.47 9.52
N SER A 123 -6.66 11.20 9.20
CA SER A 123 -7.65 10.80 8.19
C SER A 123 -7.15 10.89 6.74
N ARG A 124 -6.11 11.69 6.47
CA ARG A 124 -5.49 11.83 5.13
C ARG A 124 -4.57 10.67 4.72
N ALA A 125 -4.28 9.75 5.61
CA ALA A 125 -3.32 8.66 5.37
C ALA A 125 -3.93 7.44 4.68
N GLN A 126 -5.21 7.45 4.34
CA GLN A 126 -5.92 6.31 3.76
C GLN A 126 -5.86 6.35 2.22
N ALA A 127 -4.67 6.07 1.67
CA ALA A 127 -4.55 5.78 0.24
C ALA A 127 -4.63 4.28 -0.02
N PHE A 128 -5.33 3.87 -1.08
CA PHE A 128 -5.27 2.48 -1.52
C PHE A 128 -3.91 2.15 -2.12
N SER A 129 -3.43 0.96 -1.87
CA SER A 129 -2.23 0.44 -2.50
C SER A 129 -2.38 0.46 -4.03
N PRO A 130 -1.33 0.77 -4.81
CA PRO A 130 -1.33 0.62 -6.27
C PRO A 130 -1.81 -0.76 -6.72
N ARG A 131 -1.55 -1.81 -5.95
CA ARG A 131 -2.04 -3.18 -6.18
C ARG A 131 -3.55 -3.28 -6.31
N TYR A 132 -4.28 -2.38 -5.67
CA TYR A 132 -5.73 -2.34 -5.77
C TYR A 132 -6.19 -1.95 -7.17
N ALA A 133 -5.61 -0.90 -7.74
CA ALA A 133 -5.92 -0.44 -9.09
C ALA A 133 -5.54 -1.50 -10.13
N GLU A 134 -4.37 -2.12 -9.98
CA GLU A 134 -3.90 -3.19 -10.85
C GLU A 134 -4.83 -4.42 -10.78
N THR A 135 -5.22 -4.84 -9.57
CA THR A 135 -6.15 -5.97 -9.41
C THR A 135 -7.49 -5.68 -10.08
N LYS A 136 -8.02 -4.48 -9.91
CA LYS A 136 -9.27 -4.08 -10.56
C LYS A 136 -9.16 -4.15 -12.08
N GLN A 137 -8.05 -3.68 -12.65
CA GLN A 137 -7.79 -3.73 -14.08
C GLN A 137 -7.67 -5.17 -14.60
N ILE A 138 -6.98 -6.07 -13.85
CA ILE A 138 -6.91 -7.49 -14.18
C ILE A 138 -8.31 -8.11 -14.21
N LEU A 139 -9.10 -7.88 -13.18
CA LEU A 139 -10.48 -8.41 -13.12
C LEU A 139 -11.35 -7.87 -14.25
N TYR A 140 -11.17 -6.60 -14.61
CA TYR A 140 -11.88 -5.98 -15.73
C TYR A 140 -11.53 -6.64 -17.06
N THR A 141 -10.23 -6.85 -17.32
CA THR A 141 -9.76 -7.48 -18.56
C THR A 141 -10.19 -8.95 -18.65
N LEU A 142 -10.09 -9.70 -17.55
CA LEU A 142 -10.48 -11.12 -17.53
C LEU A 142 -11.99 -11.35 -17.57
N ARG A 143 -12.79 -10.34 -17.26
CA ARG A 143 -14.26 -10.47 -17.22
C ARG A 143 -14.82 -10.97 -18.54
N ASP A 144 -14.29 -10.50 -19.64
CA ASP A 144 -14.81 -10.79 -20.99
C ASP A 144 -14.43 -12.21 -21.43
N ASP A 145 -13.40 -12.82 -20.83
CA ASP A 145 -12.98 -14.19 -21.06
C ASP A 145 -13.69 -15.22 -20.17
N LEU A 146 -14.62 -14.79 -19.31
CA LEU A 146 -15.32 -15.65 -18.39
C LEU A 146 -16.72 -15.98 -18.88
N ARG A 147 -17.22 -17.17 -18.53
CA ARG A 147 -18.63 -17.47 -18.69
C ARG A 147 -19.45 -16.61 -17.71
N PRO A 148 -20.67 -16.17 -18.11
CA PRO A 148 -21.51 -15.32 -17.27
C PRO A 148 -21.81 -15.86 -15.87
N ASP A 149 -21.85 -17.18 -15.72
CA ASP A 149 -22.13 -17.87 -14.46
C ASP A 149 -20.89 -18.20 -13.65
N THR A 150 -19.69 -17.92 -14.17
CA THR A 150 -18.45 -18.25 -13.46
C THR A 150 -18.21 -17.25 -12.34
N THR A 151 -17.83 -17.79 -11.18
CA THR A 151 -17.38 -17.02 -10.03
C THR A 151 -15.85 -16.97 -10.02
N PHE A 152 -15.28 -15.83 -9.65
CA PHE A 152 -13.90 -15.76 -9.21
C PHE A 152 -13.79 -16.41 -7.83
N LEU A 153 -12.67 -17.10 -7.60
CA LEU A 153 -12.29 -17.61 -6.29
C LEU A 153 -10.88 -17.16 -5.95
N GLY A 154 -10.70 -16.57 -4.79
CA GLY A 154 -9.38 -16.12 -4.35
C GLY A 154 -9.42 -15.02 -3.32
N HIS A 155 -8.34 -14.25 -3.27
CA HIS A 155 -8.22 -13.12 -2.34
C HIS A 155 -7.27 -12.04 -2.86
N LEU A 156 -7.48 -10.82 -2.34
CA LEU A 156 -6.61 -9.67 -2.47
C LEU A 156 -6.21 -9.21 -1.07
N ASP A 157 -4.93 -9.34 -0.74
CA ASP A 157 -4.37 -8.94 0.55
C ASP A 157 -3.54 -7.65 0.42
N LEU A 158 -4.08 -6.57 0.95
CA LEU A 158 -3.45 -5.25 1.00
C LEU A 158 -2.99 -4.88 2.42
N THR A 159 -2.90 -5.85 3.32
CA THR A 159 -2.50 -5.60 4.71
C THR A 159 -1.03 -5.22 4.87
N GLY A 160 -0.23 -5.47 3.84
CA GLY A 160 1.20 -5.15 3.79
C GLY A 160 2.11 -6.37 3.85
N ALA A 161 3.28 -6.25 3.21
CA ALA A 161 4.20 -7.37 3.02
C ALA A 161 5.02 -7.73 4.27
N MET A 162 5.25 -6.77 5.19
CA MET A 162 6.16 -6.94 6.33
C MET A 162 5.42 -7.14 7.66
N LEU A 163 4.34 -7.90 7.66
CA LEU A 163 3.62 -8.27 8.87
C LEU A 163 4.26 -9.48 9.56
N PRO A 164 4.21 -9.58 10.90
CA PRO A 164 4.78 -10.71 11.64
C PRO A 164 4.27 -12.08 11.15
N GLY A 165 3.00 -12.19 10.80
CA GLY A 165 2.39 -13.42 10.28
C GLY A 165 2.85 -13.83 8.87
N LYS A 166 3.57 -12.97 8.15
CA LYS A 166 4.09 -13.24 6.80
C LYS A 166 5.59 -13.59 6.79
N VAL A 167 6.21 -13.76 7.96
CA VAL A 167 7.61 -14.19 8.07
C VAL A 167 7.71 -15.65 7.67
N ALA A 168 8.33 -15.93 6.55
CA ALA A 168 8.56 -17.30 6.07
C ALA A 168 9.81 -17.93 6.69
N ARG A 169 10.86 -17.13 6.96
CA ARG A 169 12.13 -17.58 7.52
C ARG A 169 12.87 -16.45 8.22
N GLU A 170 13.60 -16.78 9.27
CA GLU A 170 14.61 -15.92 9.88
C GLU A 170 16.00 -16.54 9.75
N ALA A 171 17.01 -15.72 9.53
CA ALA A 171 18.40 -16.14 9.50
C ALA A 171 19.28 -15.14 10.25
N LYS A 172 20.25 -15.63 11.00
CA LYS A 172 21.27 -14.80 11.64
C LYS A 172 22.54 -14.80 10.80
N ASP A 173 23.18 -13.66 10.70
CA ASP A 173 24.49 -13.54 10.05
C ASP A 173 25.64 -13.81 11.07
N THR A 174 26.87 -13.87 10.58
CA THR A 174 28.08 -14.08 11.41
C THR A 174 28.27 -13.04 12.51
N ARG A 175 27.54 -11.93 12.46
CA ARG A 175 27.57 -10.85 13.47
C ARG A 175 26.30 -10.84 14.32
N ASP A 176 25.62 -11.97 14.44
CA ASP A 176 24.37 -12.18 15.20
C ASP A 176 23.21 -11.22 14.83
N ARG A 177 23.24 -10.66 13.61
CA ARG A 177 22.17 -9.79 13.13
C ARG A 177 21.10 -10.61 12.45
N THR A 178 19.87 -10.53 12.95
CA THR A 178 18.72 -11.25 12.42
C THR A 178 18.20 -10.59 11.14
N THR A 179 18.04 -11.39 10.10
CA THR A 179 17.38 -11.03 8.85
C THR A 179 16.10 -11.84 8.71
N GLN A 180 15.00 -11.18 8.47
CA GLN A 180 13.69 -11.77 8.22
C GLN A 180 13.41 -11.82 6.73
N TYR A 181 12.84 -12.93 6.28
CA TYR A 181 12.36 -13.14 4.91
C TYR A 181 10.85 -13.24 4.98
N PHE A 182 10.17 -12.28 4.35
CA PHE A 182 8.73 -12.22 4.26
C PHE A 182 8.27 -12.81 2.93
N ARG A 183 7.13 -13.50 2.96
CA ARG A 183 6.42 -13.96 1.78
C ARG A 183 4.98 -13.49 1.87
N ASP A 184 4.59 -12.62 0.96
CA ASP A 184 3.29 -11.99 0.90
C ASP A 184 2.60 -12.39 -0.41
N GLU A 185 1.68 -13.34 -0.36
CA GLU A 185 0.81 -13.67 -1.49
C GLU A 185 -0.36 -12.68 -1.48
N TRP A 186 -0.12 -11.53 -2.11
CA TRP A 186 -1.05 -10.42 -2.06
C TRP A 186 -2.23 -10.55 -3.03
N LEU A 187 -2.10 -11.36 -4.09
CA LEU A 187 -3.17 -11.69 -5.03
C LEU A 187 -3.18 -13.20 -5.28
N SER A 188 -4.34 -13.79 -5.13
CA SER A 188 -4.65 -15.13 -5.59
C SER A 188 -6.00 -15.08 -6.29
N LEU A 189 -6.05 -15.58 -7.53
CA LEU A 189 -7.24 -15.57 -8.36
C LEU A 189 -7.36 -16.91 -9.08
N LYS A 190 -8.54 -17.49 -9.04
CA LYS A 190 -8.90 -18.70 -9.79
C LYS A 190 -10.22 -18.46 -10.51
N ALA A 191 -10.28 -18.82 -11.79
CA ALA A 191 -11.48 -18.71 -12.60
C ALA A 191 -11.54 -19.79 -13.68
N LYS A 192 -12.73 -20.19 -14.08
CA LYS A 192 -12.98 -21.03 -15.25
C LYS A 192 -13.28 -20.12 -16.43
N LEU A 193 -12.46 -20.20 -17.45
CA LEU A 193 -12.56 -19.40 -18.66
C LEU A 193 -13.64 -19.94 -19.62
N TYR A 194 -14.01 -19.12 -20.59
CA TYR A 194 -15.06 -19.45 -21.56
C TYR A 194 -14.71 -20.69 -22.39
N ASP A 195 -13.41 -20.85 -22.70
CA ASP A 195 -12.86 -21.99 -23.46
C ASP A 195 -12.80 -23.31 -22.68
N GLY A 196 -13.21 -23.30 -21.41
CA GLY A 196 -13.22 -24.46 -20.52
C GLY A 196 -11.95 -24.65 -19.70
N ASN A 197 -10.89 -23.89 -19.98
CA ASN A 197 -9.65 -23.91 -19.21
C ASN A 197 -9.87 -23.32 -17.80
N VAL A 198 -9.08 -23.78 -16.82
CA VAL A 198 -9.10 -23.20 -15.48
C VAL A 198 -7.81 -22.42 -15.25
N LEU A 199 -7.97 -21.12 -15.13
CA LEU A 199 -6.89 -20.19 -14.84
C LEU A 199 -6.70 -20.02 -13.34
N ARG A 200 -5.44 -20.02 -12.88
CA ARG A 200 -5.03 -19.58 -11.56
C ARG A 200 -3.86 -18.62 -11.68
N ILE A 201 -3.99 -17.44 -11.06
CA ILE A 201 -2.95 -16.42 -11.00
C ILE A 201 -2.62 -16.20 -9.52
N SER A 202 -1.32 -16.17 -9.19
CA SER A 202 -0.86 -15.75 -7.86
C SER A 202 0.28 -14.74 -8.03
N ALA A 203 0.19 -13.62 -7.29
CA ALA A 203 1.24 -12.63 -7.20
C ALA A 203 1.80 -12.61 -5.78
N ILE A 204 3.10 -12.87 -5.66
CA ILE A 204 3.79 -13.05 -4.40
C ILE A 204 4.92 -12.04 -4.30
N GLN A 205 4.93 -11.23 -3.25
CA GLN A 205 6.07 -10.39 -2.91
C GLN A 205 6.96 -11.10 -1.90
N ARG A 206 8.23 -11.22 -2.23
CA ARG A 206 9.27 -11.72 -1.30
C ARG A 206 10.12 -10.54 -0.87
N THR A 207 10.22 -10.32 0.43
CA THR A 207 10.92 -9.16 0.99
C THR A 207 11.94 -9.62 2.02
N LYS A 208 13.15 -9.07 1.94
CA LYS A 208 14.23 -9.33 2.86
C LYS A 208 14.50 -8.10 3.70
N GLN A 209 14.32 -8.19 5.02
CA GLN A 209 14.53 -7.10 5.96
C GLN A 209 15.47 -7.53 7.09
N ARG A 210 16.46 -6.72 7.38
CA ARG A 210 17.27 -6.88 8.59
C ARG A 210 16.55 -6.22 9.76
N LYS A 211 16.40 -6.94 10.89
CA LYS A 211 15.85 -6.39 12.15
C LYS A 211 16.72 -5.27 12.70
N SER A 212 16.17 -4.47 13.58
CA SER A 212 16.94 -3.53 14.39
C SER A 212 18.01 -4.26 15.21
N TYR A 213 19.17 -3.63 15.38
CA TYR A 213 20.26 -4.19 16.16
C TYR A 213 21.10 -3.10 16.81
N TRP A 214 21.73 -3.43 17.93
CA TRP A 214 22.64 -2.53 18.60
C TRP A 214 24.04 -2.61 17.96
N LYS A 215 24.66 -1.48 17.73
CA LYS A 215 26.02 -1.38 17.21
C LYS A 215 26.82 -0.40 18.06
N ARG A 216 28.03 -0.79 18.45
CA ARG A 216 29.01 0.11 19.09
C ARG A 216 29.52 1.12 18.06
N GLY A 217 29.39 2.41 18.36
CA GLY A 217 29.93 3.49 17.53
C GLY A 217 31.44 3.66 17.74
N SER A 218 32.10 4.48 16.93
CA SER A 218 33.52 4.84 17.07
C SER A 218 33.84 5.49 18.43
N SER A 219 32.89 6.22 19.00
CA SER A 219 32.97 6.82 20.34
C SER A 219 32.70 5.84 21.49
N GLY A 220 32.66 4.54 21.27
CA GLY A 220 32.36 3.52 22.27
C GLY A 220 30.87 3.41 22.67
N LYS A 221 30.03 4.38 22.33
CA LYS A 221 28.61 4.39 22.70
C LYS A 221 27.80 3.39 21.86
N MET A 222 26.88 2.67 22.50
CA MET A 222 25.93 1.80 21.82
C MET A 222 24.86 2.62 21.11
N LYS A 223 24.64 2.34 19.82
CA LYS A 223 23.61 2.99 18.98
C LYS A 223 22.71 1.93 18.39
N MET A 224 21.40 2.11 18.57
CA MET A 224 20.41 1.28 17.90
C MET A 224 20.34 1.63 16.41
N LYS A 225 20.47 0.64 15.55
CA LYS A 225 20.25 0.75 14.11
C LYS A 225 18.84 0.31 13.78
N ALA A 226 18.10 1.16 13.07
CA ALA A 226 16.74 0.87 12.62
C ALA A 226 16.72 -0.35 11.66
N PRO A 227 15.56 -1.00 11.52
CA PRO A 227 15.37 -2.05 10.53
C PRO A 227 15.72 -1.54 9.14
N LYS A 228 16.33 -2.38 8.30
CA LYS A 228 16.73 -2.01 6.94
C LYS A 228 16.23 -3.02 5.93
N LEU A 229 15.48 -2.54 4.94
CA LEU A 229 15.11 -3.31 3.76
C LEU A 229 16.39 -3.67 2.98
N LYS A 230 16.55 -4.95 2.62
CA LYS A 230 17.72 -5.49 1.92
C LYS A 230 17.42 -5.84 0.47
N GLY A 231 16.18 -6.08 0.16
CA GLY A 231 15.72 -6.39 -1.18
C GLY A 231 14.24 -6.76 -1.16
N SER A 232 13.61 -6.59 -2.29
CA SER A 232 12.24 -7.03 -2.56
C SER A 232 12.19 -7.53 -3.98
N ASP A 233 11.52 -8.63 -4.21
CA ASP A 233 11.25 -9.18 -5.53
C ASP A 233 9.79 -9.62 -5.61
N GLN A 234 9.25 -9.57 -6.82
CA GLN A 234 7.91 -10.03 -7.15
C GLN A 234 8.01 -11.35 -7.89
N GLN A 235 7.16 -12.29 -7.54
CA GLN A 235 6.99 -13.55 -8.24
C GLN A 235 5.55 -13.65 -8.73
N LEU A 236 5.41 -13.88 -10.03
CA LEU A 236 4.13 -14.18 -10.67
C LEU A 236 4.07 -15.66 -10.99
N LYS A 237 2.95 -16.26 -10.63
CA LYS A 237 2.66 -17.65 -10.96
C LYS A 237 1.33 -17.69 -11.72
N VAL A 238 1.39 -18.19 -12.94
CA VAL A 238 0.22 -18.42 -13.80
C VAL A 238 0.12 -19.90 -14.06
N ARG A 239 -0.98 -20.49 -13.68
CA ARG A 239 -1.26 -21.92 -13.91
C ARG A 239 -2.56 -22.07 -14.69
N ILE A 240 -2.50 -22.79 -15.78
CA ILE A 240 -3.63 -23.10 -16.65
C ILE A 240 -3.82 -24.61 -16.65
N ALA A 241 -4.94 -25.08 -16.12
CA ALA A 241 -5.38 -26.46 -16.35
C ALA A 241 -6.16 -26.49 -17.67
N VAL A 242 -5.59 -27.15 -18.64
CA VAL A 242 -6.04 -27.16 -20.03
C VAL A 242 -7.21 -28.13 -20.20
N ASN A 243 -8.25 -27.69 -20.92
CA ASN A 243 -9.32 -28.58 -21.31
C ASN A 243 -8.84 -29.51 -22.43
N PRO A 244 -8.70 -30.83 -22.18
CA PRO A 244 -8.14 -31.79 -23.15
C PRO A 244 -9.04 -32.04 -24.35
N GLU A 245 -10.33 -31.69 -24.27
CA GLU A 245 -11.27 -31.82 -25.39
C GLU A 245 -11.03 -30.72 -26.44
N THR A 246 -10.60 -29.54 -26.01
CA THR A 246 -10.50 -28.36 -26.88
C THR A 246 -9.09 -28.06 -27.30
N TYR A 247 -8.10 -28.32 -26.43
CA TYR A 247 -6.72 -27.93 -26.64
C TYR A 247 -5.74 -29.08 -26.41
N GLU A 248 -4.60 -28.98 -27.09
CA GLU A 248 -3.40 -29.75 -26.81
C GLU A 248 -2.26 -28.79 -26.45
N ILE A 249 -1.36 -29.22 -25.58
CA ILE A 249 -0.16 -28.48 -25.23
C ILE A 249 0.92 -28.81 -26.24
N VAL A 250 1.42 -27.80 -26.95
CA VAL A 250 2.53 -27.93 -27.89
C VAL A 250 3.76 -27.32 -27.23
N PRO A 251 4.80 -28.15 -26.94
CA PRO A 251 6.04 -27.63 -26.38
C PRO A 251 6.66 -26.62 -27.37
N ASN A 252 6.88 -25.40 -26.88
CA ASN A 252 7.53 -24.36 -27.65
C ASN A 252 8.95 -24.16 -27.10
N THR A 253 9.94 -24.42 -27.94
CA THR A 253 11.37 -24.27 -27.60
C THR A 253 11.79 -22.84 -27.31
N ASN A 254 10.94 -21.86 -27.66
CA ASN A 254 11.17 -20.44 -27.40
C ASN A 254 10.99 -20.04 -25.91
N PHE A 255 10.32 -20.89 -25.12
CA PHE A 255 10.14 -20.62 -23.70
C PHE A 255 11.04 -21.53 -22.87
N ARG A 256 12.18 -21.00 -22.45
CA ARG A 256 13.14 -21.69 -21.58
C ARG A 256 13.32 -20.90 -20.29
N GLN A 257 13.80 -21.58 -19.27
CA GLN A 257 14.22 -20.92 -18.03
C GLN A 257 15.26 -19.82 -18.34
N GLY A 258 15.10 -18.65 -17.71
CA GLY A 258 15.95 -17.47 -17.87
C GLY A 258 15.53 -16.52 -19.01
N ILE A 259 14.51 -16.86 -19.80
CA ILE A 259 13.97 -15.91 -20.81
C ILE A 259 13.19 -14.82 -20.12
N ASN A 260 13.33 -13.60 -20.63
CA ASN A 260 12.59 -12.44 -20.15
C ASN A 260 11.27 -12.25 -20.92
N ILE A 261 10.18 -12.11 -20.19
CA ILE A 261 8.89 -11.69 -20.70
C ILE A 261 8.61 -10.30 -20.11
N GLY A 262 8.85 -9.26 -20.90
CA GLY A 262 8.86 -7.90 -20.42
C GLY A 262 9.91 -7.70 -19.32
N LYS A 263 9.47 -7.31 -18.13
CA LYS A 263 10.34 -7.08 -16.94
C LYS A 263 10.52 -8.33 -16.06
N PHE A 264 9.89 -9.46 -16.42
CA PHE A 264 9.94 -10.68 -15.65
C PHE A 264 10.82 -11.73 -16.33
N SER A 265 11.67 -12.38 -15.54
CA SER A 265 12.46 -13.55 -15.98
C SER A 265 11.73 -14.83 -15.62
N VAL A 266 11.67 -15.75 -16.56
CA VAL A 266 11.06 -17.07 -16.36
C VAL A 266 11.95 -17.91 -15.46
N ASP A 267 11.44 -18.22 -14.25
CA ASP A 267 12.14 -19.10 -13.31
C ASP A 267 11.85 -20.58 -13.62
N GLN A 268 10.59 -20.88 -13.98
CA GLN A 268 10.15 -22.25 -14.22
C GLN A 268 8.98 -22.26 -15.21
N LEU A 269 9.01 -23.22 -16.11
CA LEU A 269 7.90 -23.60 -16.98
C LEU A 269 7.74 -25.12 -16.90
N ASN A 270 6.55 -25.56 -16.50
CA ASN A 270 6.17 -26.98 -16.56
C ASN A 270 4.90 -27.12 -17.40
N THR A 271 4.89 -28.10 -18.31
CA THR A 271 3.81 -28.38 -19.25
C THR A 271 3.31 -29.83 -19.17
N GLU A 272 3.52 -30.50 -18.03
CA GLU A 272 3.13 -31.88 -17.83
C GLU A 272 1.69 -32.04 -17.33
N GLY A 273 1.08 -33.19 -17.62
CA GLY A 273 -0.22 -33.57 -17.05
C GLY A 273 -1.39 -32.68 -17.46
N GLY A 274 -1.34 -32.06 -18.65
CA GLY A 274 -2.42 -31.16 -19.09
C GLY A 274 -2.45 -29.82 -18.35
N ILE A 275 -1.35 -29.45 -17.71
CA ILE A 275 -1.22 -28.23 -16.94
C ILE A 275 -0.04 -27.44 -17.49
N ILE A 276 -0.23 -26.13 -17.67
CA ILE A 276 0.85 -25.17 -17.88
C ILE A 276 1.06 -24.44 -16.56
N ASP A 277 2.23 -24.60 -15.95
CA ASP A 277 2.61 -23.90 -14.72
C ASP A 277 3.80 -22.98 -15.02
N PHE A 278 3.51 -21.69 -15.06
CA PHE A 278 4.45 -20.65 -15.42
C PHE A 278 4.81 -19.84 -14.18
N VAL A 279 6.10 -19.81 -13.85
CA VAL A 279 6.61 -19.02 -12.71
C VAL A 279 7.66 -18.07 -13.25
N ALA A 280 7.46 -16.77 -12.98
CA ALA A 280 8.39 -15.73 -13.38
C ALA A 280 8.63 -14.77 -12.21
N SER A 281 9.84 -14.22 -12.12
CA SER A 281 10.22 -13.29 -11.08
C SER A 281 10.85 -12.01 -11.63
N SER A 282 10.73 -10.93 -10.83
CA SER A 282 11.29 -9.63 -11.17
C SER A 282 11.78 -8.92 -9.91
N PRO A 283 12.93 -8.23 -9.94
CA PRO A 283 13.41 -7.44 -8.83
C PRO A 283 12.63 -6.12 -8.64
N PHE A 284 11.65 -5.83 -9.48
CA PHE A 284 10.83 -4.62 -9.39
C PHE A 284 9.83 -4.71 -8.24
N GLU A 285 9.52 -3.56 -7.64
CA GLU A 285 8.63 -3.49 -6.47
C GLU A 285 7.14 -3.60 -6.82
N GLN A 286 6.77 -3.38 -8.09
CA GLN A 286 5.37 -3.35 -8.54
C GLN A 286 5.13 -4.34 -9.66
N VAL A 287 3.98 -5.01 -9.57
CA VAL A 287 3.43 -5.84 -10.64
C VAL A 287 2.33 -5.03 -11.30
N GLU A 288 2.50 -4.73 -12.57
CA GLU A 288 1.51 -4.07 -13.42
C GLU A 288 0.64 -5.13 -14.11
N THR A 289 -0.57 -4.77 -14.45
CA THR A 289 -1.52 -5.66 -15.16
C THR A 289 -0.93 -6.22 -16.45
N GLU A 290 -0.21 -5.37 -17.20
CA GLU A 290 0.45 -5.75 -18.44
C GLU A 290 1.41 -6.93 -18.25
N HIS A 291 2.15 -6.98 -17.15
CA HIS A 291 3.07 -8.09 -16.88
C HIS A 291 2.33 -9.43 -16.74
N ILE A 292 1.18 -9.41 -16.05
CA ILE A 292 0.35 -10.63 -15.89
C ILE A 292 -0.23 -11.05 -17.23
N LEU A 293 -0.73 -10.10 -18.00
CA LEU A 293 -1.31 -10.37 -19.33
C LEU A 293 -0.26 -10.91 -20.30
N ASN A 294 0.97 -10.39 -20.28
CA ASN A 294 2.06 -10.89 -21.13
C ASN A 294 2.44 -12.32 -20.79
N ILE A 295 2.50 -12.68 -19.49
CA ILE A 295 2.74 -14.07 -19.07
C ILE A 295 1.57 -14.96 -19.44
N LEU A 296 0.34 -14.49 -19.30
CA LEU A 296 -0.86 -15.22 -19.69
C LEU A 296 -0.88 -15.47 -21.19
N HIS A 297 -0.62 -14.44 -22.00
CA HIS A 297 -0.51 -14.55 -23.45
C HIS A 297 0.58 -15.56 -23.86
N SER A 298 1.75 -15.49 -23.24
CA SER A 298 2.83 -16.44 -23.45
C SER A 298 2.43 -17.87 -23.08
N SER A 299 1.63 -18.04 -22.01
CA SER A 299 1.12 -19.35 -21.60
C SER A 299 0.12 -19.89 -22.62
N TYR A 300 -0.76 -19.03 -23.17
CA TYR A 300 -1.72 -19.42 -24.21
C TYR A 300 -1.07 -19.73 -25.56
N SER A 301 0.07 -19.14 -25.88
CA SER A 301 0.82 -19.47 -27.11
C SER A 301 1.36 -20.91 -27.14
N LEU A 302 1.37 -21.61 -25.99
CA LEU A 302 1.68 -23.04 -25.89
C LEU A 302 0.48 -23.94 -26.17
N LEU A 303 -0.71 -23.38 -26.40
CA LEU A 303 -1.93 -24.12 -26.66
C LEU A 303 -2.24 -24.12 -28.14
N LYS A 304 -2.52 -25.29 -28.67
CA LYS A 304 -3.05 -25.47 -30.02
C LYS A 304 -4.46 -26.03 -29.93
N ARG A 305 -5.39 -25.37 -30.60
CA ARG A 305 -6.75 -25.86 -30.68
C ARG A 305 -6.81 -27.13 -31.49
N LYS A 306 -7.46 -28.17 -30.97
CA LYS A 306 -7.72 -29.39 -31.70
C LYS A 306 -8.67 -29.13 -32.87
N ALA A 307 -8.43 -29.73 -33.99
CA ALA A 307 -9.40 -29.72 -35.08
C ALA A 307 -10.67 -30.44 -34.62
N ALA A 308 -11.82 -29.80 -34.85
CA ALA A 308 -13.11 -30.38 -34.53
C ALA A 308 -13.44 -31.53 -35.48
#